data_029d9daaf1cf46c794b66a091bc84d8a
#
_entry.id   029d9daaf1cf46c794b66a091bc84d8a
#
_cell.length_a   1.000
_cell.length_b   1.000
_cell.length_c   1.000
_cell.angle_alpha   90.00
_cell.angle_beta   90.00
_cell.angle_gamma   90.00
#
_symmetry.space_group_name_H-M   'P 1'
#
loop_
_entity.id
_entity.type
_entity.pdbx_description
1 polymer ?
#
loop_
_entity_poly.entity_id
_entity_poly.type
_entity_poly.pdbx_seq_one_letter_code
_entity_poly.pdbx_strand_id
1 'polypeptide(L)'
;MCCHIQNIGYKNKLNERNAILLAKFVMETEHFKEKILKARSVKIEKMIACCDEAYEFAQKADNRELLGFLFFYKGEAYYVRNQIKSMFECMTKAIPYLSETRQWGLLSRAYNIMAITSINRGNAPVALDYYLNALTCAKENHLRLDECRIHINLGYLYMQNEIYQEATEHFMAAYDICQESPDKEKQLGRLMMIYTNLASCYLLQGDLNHAGDYVRRLNEQCKPYFKDMDYVYIGCMEARYYSLCGETTTRDHIIHEIVNRLEHPDTLDGPLPILDLFDDLYSLCELTFKIKKYDICARILEKLEPVIENTDMINLERKLLALKIKYYKLQNDCEQYKNASVRFFELIMTMEEESKYMIANMIRIRTSLEQVKKQNALLVEKSETDALTGLPNRYRLTDYSQKLMDEAFCEQVPYAIAILDIDYFKEYNDNYGHQAGDECIKQVANQLIQMQCDHIFCARYGGDEFIIVYKGLSKDEVLLKARQLKNDITDLGLKHEYSKSAPIVTISQGICIAVPSEVNRGWDFLHLADNYLYHVKRKCRNAIGIGDLKKMEHTIF
;
A
#
# COMPACT_ATOMS: atom_id res chain seq x y z
N MET A 1 23.31 -44.41 23.32
CA MET A 1 22.47 -43.47 24.10
C MET A 1 23.16 -42.14 24.39
N CYS A 2 24.44 -42.05 24.71
CA CYS A 2 25.11 -40.77 24.99
C CYS A 2 25.26 -39.81 23.78
N CYS A 3 25.43 -40.28 22.56
CA CYS A 3 25.53 -39.39 21.37
C CYS A 3 24.21 -38.74 20.95
N HIS A 4 23.06 -39.31 21.28
CA HIS A 4 21.75 -38.74 20.93
C HIS A 4 21.33 -37.60 21.89
N ILE A 5 21.72 -37.66 23.15
CA ILE A 5 21.43 -36.63 24.16
C ILE A 5 22.29 -35.38 23.95
N GLN A 6 23.55 -35.54 23.48
CA GLN A 6 24.41 -34.39 23.13
C GLN A 6 23.92 -33.64 21.90
N ASN A 7 23.34 -34.31 20.89
CA ASN A 7 22.80 -33.64 19.67
C ASN A 7 21.52 -32.88 19.95
N ILE A 8 20.65 -33.32 20.86
CA ILE A 8 19.44 -32.60 21.26
C ILE A 8 19.78 -31.34 22.08
N GLY A 9 20.77 -31.46 23.00
CA GLY A 9 21.26 -30.33 23.78
C GLY A 9 21.97 -29.26 22.92
N TYR A 10 22.67 -29.64 21.86
CA TYR A 10 23.31 -28.73 20.93
C TYR A 10 22.29 -28.00 20.03
N LYS A 11 21.27 -28.69 19.53
CA LYS A 11 20.16 -28.06 18.75
C LYS A 11 19.35 -27.08 19.59
N ASN A 12 19.05 -27.42 20.84
CA ASN A 12 18.30 -26.48 21.74
C ASN A 12 19.14 -25.26 22.09
N LYS A 13 20.44 -25.41 22.41
CA LYS A 13 21.34 -24.28 22.65
C LYS A 13 21.57 -23.41 21.41
N LEU A 14 21.58 -23.98 20.21
CA LEU A 14 21.67 -23.25 18.94
C LEU A 14 20.40 -22.45 18.67
N ASN A 15 19.23 -23.02 18.95
CA ASN A 15 17.93 -22.34 18.85
C ASN A 15 17.79 -21.22 19.89
N GLU A 16 18.19 -21.41 21.14
CA GLU A 16 18.19 -20.36 22.16
C GLU A 16 19.16 -19.22 21.79
N ARG A 17 20.36 -19.54 21.30
CA ARG A 17 21.33 -18.52 20.88
C ARG A 17 20.85 -17.72 19.68
N ASN A 18 20.20 -18.37 18.72
CA ASN A 18 19.58 -17.69 17.57
C ASN A 18 18.38 -16.82 17.99
N ALA A 19 17.56 -17.28 18.93
CA ALA A 19 16.46 -16.51 19.48
C ALA A 19 16.94 -15.24 20.24
N ILE A 20 18.01 -15.35 21.02
CA ILE A 20 18.63 -14.22 21.72
C ILE A 20 19.24 -13.23 20.73
N LEU A 21 19.91 -13.69 19.68
CA LEU A 21 20.48 -12.84 18.64
C LEU A 21 19.38 -12.11 17.85
N LEU A 22 18.30 -12.81 17.52
CA LEU A 22 17.14 -12.20 16.85
C LEU A 22 16.46 -11.15 17.75
N ALA A 23 16.25 -11.45 19.04
CA ALA A 23 15.68 -10.48 19.98
C ALA A 23 16.56 -9.24 20.13
N LYS A 24 17.89 -9.39 20.22
CA LYS A 24 18.82 -8.27 20.26
C LYS A 24 18.77 -7.43 18.98
N PHE A 25 18.71 -8.06 17.82
CA PHE A 25 18.59 -7.40 16.52
C PHE A 25 17.30 -6.58 16.41
N VAL A 26 16.16 -7.14 16.85
CA VAL A 26 14.88 -6.43 16.88
C VAL A 26 14.94 -5.23 17.84
N MET A 27 15.51 -5.40 19.04
CA MET A 27 15.66 -4.30 20.00
C MET A 27 16.54 -3.17 19.47
N GLU A 28 17.65 -3.47 18.80
CA GLU A 28 18.52 -2.46 18.20
C GLU A 28 17.81 -1.72 17.04
N THR A 29 17.03 -2.44 16.23
CA THR A 29 16.22 -1.84 15.16
C THR A 29 15.22 -0.83 15.71
N GLU A 30 14.43 -1.22 16.72
CA GLU A 30 13.45 -0.33 17.35
C GLU A 30 14.11 0.85 18.07
N HIS A 31 15.27 0.65 18.69
CA HIS A 31 16.04 1.74 19.30
C HIS A 31 16.42 2.81 18.26
N PHE A 32 16.91 2.43 17.07
CA PHE A 32 17.23 3.39 16.01
C PHE A 32 15.98 4.11 15.49
N LYS A 33 14.88 3.40 15.29
CA LYS A 33 13.61 4.02 14.88
C LYS A 33 13.14 5.07 15.90
N GLU A 34 13.12 4.74 17.20
CA GLU A 34 12.76 5.70 18.25
C GLU A 34 13.71 6.92 18.29
N LYS A 35 15.02 6.69 18.13
CA LYS A 35 16.01 7.75 18.12
C LYS A 35 15.78 8.73 16.98
N ILE A 36 15.46 8.24 15.77
CA ILE A 36 15.13 9.04 14.60
C ILE A 36 13.83 9.83 14.84
N LEU A 37 12.78 9.18 15.35
CA LEU A 37 11.50 9.84 15.63
C LEU A 37 11.61 10.92 16.73
N LYS A 38 12.37 10.68 17.78
CA LYS A 38 12.68 11.69 18.80
C LYS A 38 13.47 12.87 18.22
N ALA A 39 14.43 12.59 17.33
CA ALA A 39 15.22 13.65 16.69
C ALA A 39 14.37 14.50 15.75
N ARG A 40 13.37 13.92 15.06
CA ARG A 40 12.41 14.60 14.19
C ARG A 40 11.67 15.73 14.90
N SER A 41 11.29 15.53 16.18
CA SER A 41 10.57 16.55 16.96
C SER A 41 11.47 17.64 17.55
N VAL A 42 12.79 17.52 17.42
CA VAL A 42 13.76 18.46 18.04
C VAL A 42 14.50 19.31 17.02
N LYS A 43 15.22 18.69 16.08
CA LYS A 43 16.02 19.37 15.04
C LYS A 43 16.27 18.46 13.84
N ILE A 44 16.13 19.01 12.64
CA ILE A 44 16.32 18.31 11.36
C ILE A 44 17.75 17.77 11.20
N GLU A 45 18.77 18.56 11.60
CA GLU A 45 20.18 18.15 11.55
C GLU A 45 20.42 16.88 12.38
N LYS A 46 19.83 16.85 13.56
CA LYS A 46 19.95 15.70 14.46
C LYS A 46 19.25 14.46 13.88
N MET A 47 18.13 14.65 13.19
CA MET A 47 17.45 13.56 12.51
C MET A 47 18.31 12.97 11.40
N ILE A 48 18.93 13.80 10.55
CA ILE A 48 19.84 13.33 9.48
C ILE A 48 21.01 12.56 10.08
N ALA A 49 21.66 13.09 11.13
CA ALA A 49 22.77 12.41 11.79
C ALA A 49 22.38 11.06 12.40
N CYS A 50 21.18 10.94 12.99
CA CYS A 50 20.65 9.67 13.48
C CYS A 50 20.39 8.68 12.35
N CYS A 51 19.92 9.14 11.18
CA CYS A 51 19.73 8.29 10.01
C CYS A 51 21.08 7.78 9.47
N ASP A 52 22.12 8.61 9.46
CA ASP A 52 23.45 8.21 8.99
C ASP A 52 24.10 7.18 9.94
N GLU A 53 23.95 7.33 11.24
CA GLU A 53 24.39 6.35 12.24
C GLU A 53 23.65 5.00 12.07
N ALA A 54 22.32 5.06 11.91
CA ALA A 54 21.50 3.87 11.70
C ALA A 54 21.81 3.14 10.37
N TYR A 55 22.26 3.87 9.35
CA TYR A 55 22.58 3.32 8.04
C TYR A 55 23.72 2.29 8.10
N GLU A 56 24.81 2.57 8.83
CA GLU A 56 25.94 1.63 8.98
C GLU A 56 25.48 0.31 9.63
N PHE A 57 24.65 0.41 10.65
CA PHE A 57 24.08 -0.77 11.30
C PHE A 57 23.18 -1.55 10.35
N ALA A 58 22.22 -0.87 9.70
CA ALA A 58 21.25 -1.48 8.81
C ALA A 58 21.91 -2.18 7.61
N GLN A 59 22.97 -1.58 7.05
CA GLN A 59 23.71 -2.14 5.92
C GLN A 59 24.51 -3.40 6.32
N LYS A 60 25.23 -3.37 7.46
CA LYS A 60 25.97 -4.54 7.96
C LYS A 60 25.07 -5.73 8.30
N ALA A 61 23.87 -5.45 8.74
CA ALA A 61 22.89 -6.44 9.18
C ALA A 61 21.90 -6.87 8.09
N ASP A 62 22.00 -6.34 6.87
CA ASP A 62 21.02 -6.46 5.76
C ASP A 62 19.58 -6.19 6.23
N ASN A 63 19.41 -5.19 7.11
CA ASN A 63 18.11 -4.83 7.68
C ASN A 63 17.32 -3.93 6.73
N ARG A 64 16.60 -4.54 5.80
CA ARG A 64 15.84 -3.85 4.76
C ARG A 64 14.71 -2.99 5.31
N GLU A 65 14.10 -3.42 6.42
CA GLU A 65 13.05 -2.65 7.10
C GLU A 65 13.59 -1.32 7.64
N LEU A 66 14.73 -1.36 8.33
CA LEU A 66 15.37 -0.15 8.83
C LEU A 66 15.91 0.72 7.69
N LEU A 67 16.45 0.12 6.61
CA LEU A 67 16.89 0.87 5.42
C LEU A 67 15.75 1.69 4.80
N GLY A 68 14.57 1.09 4.62
CA GLY A 68 13.38 1.81 4.13
C GLY A 68 13.00 2.97 5.04
N PHE A 69 12.94 2.70 6.35
CA PHE A 69 12.60 3.69 7.36
C PHE A 69 13.57 4.88 7.40
N LEU A 70 14.87 4.64 7.49
CA LEU A 70 15.86 5.72 7.57
C LEU A 70 15.95 6.56 6.30
N PHE A 71 15.87 5.93 5.10
CA PHE A 71 15.86 6.68 3.85
C PHE A 71 14.62 7.56 3.72
N PHE A 72 13.45 7.09 4.18
CA PHE A 72 12.23 7.91 4.22
C PHE A 72 12.42 9.14 5.11
N TYR A 73 12.85 8.97 6.36
CA TYR A 73 12.98 10.10 7.28
C TYR A 73 14.12 11.04 6.89
N LYS A 74 15.21 10.54 6.30
CA LYS A 74 16.26 11.37 5.71
C LYS A 74 15.74 12.17 4.52
N GLY A 75 14.91 11.56 3.66
CA GLY A 75 14.25 12.25 2.56
C GLY A 75 13.25 13.30 3.05
N GLU A 76 12.45 13.02 4.09
CA GLU A 76 11.56 14.00 4.74
C GLU A 76 12.35 15.19 5.31
N ALA A 77 13.53 14.94 5.92
CA ALA A 77 14.42 16.01 6.40
C ALA A 77 14.91 16.92 5.26
N TYR A 78 15.29 16.33 4.14
CA TYR A 78 15.70 17.09 2.95
C TYR A 78 14.53 17.86 2.31
N TYR A 79 13.32 17.29 2.32
CA TYR A 79 12.10 17.98 1.89
C TYR A 79 11.87 19.27 2.70
N VAL A 80 11.92 19.20 4.05
CA VAL A 80 11.75 20.36 4.93
C VAL A 80 12.87 21.39 4.74
N ARG A 81 14.07 20.97 4.34
CA ARG A 81 15.19 21.84 3.99
C ARG A 81 15.18 22.36 2.57
N ASN A 82 14.17 22.00 1.80
CA ASN A 82 14.07 22.34 0.39
C ASN A 82 15.23 21.83 -0.49
N GLN A 83 15.93 20.77 -0.03
CA GLN A 83 17.02 20.12 -0.76
C GLN A 83 16.47 19.02 -1.68
N ILE A 84 15.86 19.43 -2.79
CA ILE A 84 14.99 18.59 -3.61
C ILE A 84 15.72 17.39 -4.21
N LYS A 85 16.93 17.56 -4.76
CA LYS A 85 17.71 16.44 -5.33
C LYS A 85 17.99 15.35 -4.29
N SER A 86 18.49 15.74 -3.11
CA SER A 86 18.78 14.81 -2.02
C SER A 86 17.52 14.13 -1.50
N MET A 87 16.39 14.85 -1.46
CA MET A 87 15.09 14.27 -1.11
C MET A 87 14.67 13.18 -2.12
N PHE A 88 14.71 13.47 -3.44
CA PHE A 88 14.37 12.49 -4.47
C PHE A 88 15.29 11.27 -4.43
N GLU A 89 16.59 11.43 -4.23
CA GLU A 89 17.56 10.35 -4.08
C GLU A 89 17.22 9.44 -2.89
N CYS A 90 16.88 10.03 -1.75
CA CYS A 90 16.49 9.28 -0.56
C CYS A 90 15.15 8.54 -0.77
N MET A 91 14.13 9.22 -1.30
CA MET A 91 12.82 8.60 -1.55
C MET A 91 12.90 7.48 -2.60
N THR A 92 13.70 7.66 -3.67
CA THR A 92 13.94 6.63 -4.67
C THR A 92 14.56 5.36 -4.07
N LYS A 93 15.43 5.51 -3.06
CA LYS A 93 16.00 4.37 -2.32
C LYS A 93 15.01 3.79 -1.31
N ALA A 94 14.20 4.63 -0.65
CA ALA A 94 13.25 4.20 0.36
C ALA A 94 12.12 3.35 -0.21
N ILE A 95 11.50 3.77 -1.32
CA ILE A 95 10.27 3.19 -1.88
C ILE A 95 10.37 1.68 -2.11
N PRO A 96 11.41 1.11 -2.74
CA PRO A 96 11.55 -0.33 -2.91
C PRO A 96 11.60 -1.08 -1.58
N TYR A 97 12.38 -0.59 -0.61
CA TYR A 97 12.48 -1.20 0.72
C TYR A 97 11.16 -1.12 1.50
N LEU A 98 10.47 0.03 1.45
CA LEU A 98 9.18 0.21 2.12
C LEU A 98 8.11 -0.73 1.53
N SER A 99 8.11 -0.92 0.22
CA SER A 99 7.21 -1.86 -0.47
C SER A 99 7.51 -3.30 -0.08
N GLU A 100 8.77 -3.72 -0.12
CA GLU A 100 9.21 -5.08 0.21
C GLU A 100 8.89 -5.43 1.68
N THR A 101 9.12 -4.50 2.59
CA THR A 101 8.94 -4.71 4.04
C THR A 101 7.55 -4.32 4.53
N ARG A 102 6.62 -4.02 3.63
CA ARG A 102 5.20 -3.70 3.91
C ARG A 102 4.99 -2.51 4.85
N GLN A 103 5.87 -1.52 4.80
CA GLN A 103 5.73 -0.27 5.55
C GLN A 103 4.79 0.71 4.82
N TRP A 104 3.55 0.30 4.60
CA TRP A 104 2.59 0.95 3.70
C TRP A 104 2.30 2.41 4.04
N GLY A 105 2.21 2.74 5.34
CA GLY A 105 1.98 4.13 5.77
C GLY A 105 3.12 5.08 5.37
N LEU A 106 4.38 4.62 5.48
CA LEU A 106 5.53 5.40 5.03
C LEU A 106 5.63 5.45 3.51
N LEU A 107 5.28 4.35 2.83
CA LEU A 107 5.26 4.28 1.37
C LEU A 107 4.26 5.27 0.76
N SER A 108 3.02 5.30 1.27
CA SER A 108 1.99 6.25 0.85
C SER A 108 2.45 7.70 1.06
N ARG A 109 3.06 8.00 2.21
CA ARG A 109 3.61 9.33 2.52
C ARG A 109 4.79 9.70 1.62
N ALA A 110 5.67 8.75 1.28
CA ALA A 110 6.79 9.00 0.38
C ALA A 110 6.30 9.43 -1.01
N TYR A 111 5.34 8.70 -1.57
CA TYR A 111 4.72 9.08 -2.84
C TYR A 111 4.02 10.43 -2.76
N ASN A 112 3.30 10.73 -1.67
CA ASN A 112 2.63 12.03 -1.49
C ASN A 112 3.64 13.19 -1.45
N ILE A 113 4.78 13.06 -0.74
CA ILE A 113 5.83 14.08 -0.70
C ILE A 113 6.43 14.29 -2.10
N MET A 114 6.71 13.21 -2.83
CA MET A 114 7.24 13.28 -4.19
C MET A 114 6.25 13.96 -5.15
N ALA A 115 4.96 13.70 -5.00
CA ALA A 115 3.91 14.34 -5.80
C ALA A 115 3.84 15.85 -5.54
N ILE A 116 3.75 16.29 -4.27
CA ILE A 116 3.72 17.70 -3.90
C ILE A 116 4.96 18.44 -4.44
N THR A 117 6.13 17.83 -4.27
CA THR A 117 7.38 18.43 -4.78
C THR A 117 7.38 18.53 -6.29
N SER A 118 6.84 17.55 -7.01
CA SER A 118 6.73 17.58 -8.47
C SER A 118 5.82 18.72 -8.96
N ILE A 119 4.73 19.01 -8.23
CA ILE A 119 3.86 20.17 -8.51
C ILE A 119 4.62 21.48 -8.32
N ASN A 120 5.32 21.62 -7.20
CA ASN A 120 6.07 22.83 -6.88
C ASN A 120 7.22 23.09 -7.89
N ARG A 121 7.63 22.04 -8.60
CA ARG A 121 8.58 22.11 -9.71
C ARG A 121 7.91 22.17 -11.09
N GLY A 122 6.56 22.25 -11.16
CA GLY A 122 5.81 22.40 -12.42
C GLY A 122 5.66 21.11 -13.24
N ASN A 123 5.85 19.94 -12.63
CA ASN A 123 5.71 18.65 -13.32
C ASN A 123 4.44 17.90 -12.89
N ALA A 124 3.29 18.38 -13.35
CA ALA A 124 1.99 17.81 -13.05
C ALA A 124 1.83 16.34 -13.47
N PRO A 125 2.32 15.88 -14.64
CA PRO A 125 2.20 14.46 -15.03
C PRO A 125 2.92 13.51 -14.06
N VAL A 126 4.12 13.86 -13.60
CA VAL A 126 4.87 13.06 -12.61
C VAL A 126 4.18 13.10 -11.25
N ALA A 127 3.63 14.25 -10.86
CA ALA A 127 2.85 14.37 -9.64
C ALA A 127 1.62 13.47 -9.65
N LEU A 128 0.90 13.43 -10.76
CA LEU A 128 -0.26 12.55 -10.94
C LEU A 128 0.11 11.07 -10.74
N ASP A 129 1.20 10.61 -11.37
CA ASP A 129 1.68 9.23 -11.20
C ASP A 129 1.97 8.89 -9.73
N TYR A 130 2.67 9.76 -9.02
CA TYR A 130 2.95 9.55 -7.60
C TYR A 130 1.69 9.57 -6.73
N TYR A 131 0.74 10.46 -6.98
CA TYR A 131 -0.52 10.46 -6.23
C TYR A 131 -1.35 9.21 -6.48
N LEU A 132 -1.42 8.71 -7.71
CA LEU A 132 -2.13 7.47 -8.02
C LEU A 132 -1.49 6.25 -7.31
N ASN A 133 -0.15 6.19 -7.29
CA ASN A 133 0.56 5.16 -6.53
C ASN A 133 0.31 5.28 -5.01
N ALA A 134 0.29 6.50 -4.47
CA ALA A 134 -0.04 6.76 -3.07
C ALA A 134 -1.47 6.33 -2.74
N LEU A 135 -2.44 6.65 -3.62
CA LEU A 135 -3.84 6.31 -3.45
C LEU A 135 -4.08 4.79 -3.48
N THR A 136 -3.48 4.11 -4.46
CA THR A 136 -3.53 2.64 -4.55
C THR A 136 -2.98 2.00 -3.28
N CYS A 137 -1.80 2.43 -2.83
CA CYS A 137 -1.20 1.94 -1.60
C CYS A 137 -2.10 2.19 -0.37
N ALA A 138 -2.72 3.37 -0.27
CA ALA A 138 -3.59 3.71 0.86
C ALA A 138 -4.88 2.88 0.86
N LYS A 139 -5.52 2.68 -0.30
CA LYS A 139 -6.74 1.89 -0.45
C LYS A 139 -6.52 0.41 -0.14
N GLU A 140 -5.52 -0.20 -0.76
CA GLU A 140 -5.22 -1.63 -0.59
C GLU A 140 -4.84 -1.98 0.86
N ASN A 141 -4.31 -1.02 1.61
CA ASN A 141 -3.87 -1.24 3.00
C ASN A 141 -4.75 -0.52 4.04
N HIS A 142 -5.95 -0.09 3.66
CA HIS A 142 -6.96 0.52 4.55
C HIS A 142 -6.47 1.74 5.33
N LEU A 143 -5.58 2.56 4.75
CA LEU A 143 -5.02 3.76 5.36
C LEU A 143 -5.95 4.97 5.15
N ARG A 144 -7.13 4.96 5.78
CA ARG A 144 -8.23 5.92 5.53
C ARG A 144 -7.82 7.39 5.63
N LEU A 145 -6.95 7.75 6.60
CA LEU A 145 -6.50 9.14 6.76
C LEU A 145 -5.57 9.61 5.63
N ASP A 146 -4.71 8.73 5.14
CA ASP A 146 -3.83 9.04 4.01
C ASP A 146 -4.65 9.05 2.70
N GLU A 147 -5.59 8.13 2.54
CA GLU A 147 -6.54 8.10 1.43
C GLU A 147 -7.30 9.43 1.31
N CYS A 148 -7.89 9.92 2.40
CA CYS A 148 -8.57 11.22 2.44
C CYS A 148 -7.65 12.37 2.00
N ARG A 149 -6.43 12.44 2.54
CA ARG A 149 -5.44 13.47 2.19
C ARG A 149 -5.05 13.42 0.71
N ILE A 150 -4.83 12.23 0.17
CA ILE A 150 -4.44 12.05 -1.22
C ILE A 150 -5.59 12.44 -2.15
N HIS A 151 -6.84 12.12 -1.80
CA HIS A 151 -8.01 12.55 -2.56
C HIS A 151 -8.12 14.08 -2.61
N ILE A 152 -7.88 14.81 -1.50
CA ILE A 152 -7.86 16.28 -1.50
C ILE A 152 -6.76 16.79 -2.46
N ASN A 153 -5.56 16.24 -2.39
CA ASN A 153 -4.43 16.65 -3.21
C ASN A 153 -4.64 16.34 -4.70
N LEU A 154 -5.22 15.18 -5.03
CA LEU A 154 -5.60 14.83 -6.40
C LEU A 154 -6.68 15.75 -6.93
N GLY A 155 -7.73 16.01 -6.15
CA GLY A 155 -8.78 16.95 -6.54
C GLY A 155 -8.20 18.34 -6.84
N TYR A 156 -7.26 18.81 -6.00
CA TYR A 156 -6.58 20.07 -6.24
C TYR A 156 -5.72 20.05 -7.52
N LEU A 157 -4.98 18.97 -7.78
CA LEU A 157 -4.20 18.80 -9.01
C LEU A 157 -5.10 18.81 -10.26
N TYR A 158 -6.21 18.09 -10.25
CA TYR A 158 -7.19 18.09 -11.34
C TYR A 158 -7.82 19.47 -11.56
N MET A 159 -8.20 20.16 -10.48
CA MET A 159 -8.75 21.51 -10.53
C MET A 159 -7.75 22.51 -11.14
N GLN A 160 -6.47 22.44 -10.78
CA GLN A 160 -5.39 23.27 -11.35
C GLN A 160 -5.18 23.04 -12.85
N ASN A 161 -5.54 21.85 -13.36
CA ASN A 161 -5.44 21.48 -14.77
C ASN A 161 -6.78 21.58 -15.51
N GLU A 162 -7.76 22.29 -14.94
CA GLU A 162 -9.09 22.56 -15.51
C GLU A 162 -9.94 21.29 -15.77
N ILE A 163 -9.61 20.19 -15.08
CA ILE A 163 -10.34 18.91 -15.16
C ILE A 163 -11.31 18.84 -13.96
N TYR A 164 -12.37 19.61 -14.04
CA TYR A 164 -13.21 19.93 -12.88
C TYR A 164 -14.12 18.77 -12.41
N GLN A 165 -14.54 17.89 -13.32
CA GLN A 165 -15.40 16.78 -12.95
C GLN A 165 -14.65 15.80 -12.05
N GLU A 166 -13.47 15.36 -12.47
CA GLU A 166 -12.60 14.47 -11.70
C GLU A 166 -12.15 15.13 -10.38
N ALA A 167 -11.89 16.44 -10.41
CA ALA A 167 -11.60 17.20 -9.19
C ALA A 167 -12.74 17.08 -8.18
N THR A 168 -13.99 17.29 -8.62
CA THR A 168 -15.18 17.19 -7.78
C THR A 168 -15.36 15.77 -7.24
N GLU A 169 -15.19 14.74 -8.07
CA GLU A 169 -15.27 13.33 -7.64
C GLU A 169 -14.26 13.02 -6.54
N HIS A 170 -13.03 13.50 -6.67
CA HIS A 170 -12.00 13.32 -5.64
C HIS A 170 -12.31 14.08 -4.34
N PHE A 171 -12.78 15.31 -4.41
CA PHE A 171 -13.19 16.06 -3.22
C PHE A 171 -14.39 15.41 -2.52
N MET A 172 -15.36 14.87 -3.26
CA MET A 172 -16.49 14.14 -2.68
C MET A 172 -16.05 12.83 -2.03
N ALA A 173 -15.14 12.08 -2.65
CA ALA A 173 -14.54 10.89 -2.03
C ALA A 173 -13.80 11.23 -0.72
N ALA A 174 -13.08 12.36 -0.68
CA ALA A 174 -12.45 12.84 0.54
C ALA A 174 -13.49 13.23 1.61
N TYR A 175 -14.61 13.82 1.20
CA TYR A 175 -15.72 14.18 2.08
C TYR A 175 -16.32 12.95 2.76
N ASP A 176 -16.64 11.91 1.99
CA ASP A 176 -17.21 10.66 2.52
C ASP A 176 -16.29 10.01 3.54
N ILE A 177 -14.98 9.90 3.23
CA ILE A 177 -13.99 9.37 4.17
C ILE A 177 -13.88 10.26 5.41
N CYS A 178 -13.97 11.58 5.25
CA CYS A 178 -13.85 12.52 6.36
C CYS A 178 -15.01 12.36 7.36
N GLN A 179 -16.22 12.01 6.91
CA GLN A 179 -17.37 11.77 7.77
C GLN A 179 -17.18 10.58 8.72
N GLU A 180 -16.37 9.60 8.38
CA GLU A 180 -16.05 8.43 9.20
C GLU A 180 -15.05 8.74 10.34
N SER A 181 -14.47 9.94 10.39
CA SER A 181 -13.41 10.29 11.34
C SER A 181 -13.94 10.45 12.77
N PRO A 182 -13.37 9.75 13.76
CA PRO A 182 -13.78 9.88 15.16
C PRO A 182 -13.29 11.18 15.82
N ASP A 183 -12.25 11.81 15.28
CA ASP A 183 -11.65 13.06 15.79
C ASP A 183 -12.32 14.26 15.14
N LYS A 184 -13.25 14.87 15.87
CA LYS A 184 -14.08 15.99 15.37
C LYS A 184 -13.27 17.24 15.03
N GLU A 185 -12.21 17.56 15.76
CA GLU A 185 -11.42 18.77 15.47
C GLU A 185 -10.65 18.61 14.17
N LYS A 186 -9.98 17.47 13.96
CA LYS A 186 -9.32 17.16 12.71
C LYS A 186 -10.30 16.94 11.55
N GLN A 187 -11.49 16.43 11.82
CA GLN A 187 -12.58 16.34 10.85
C GLN A 187 -12.96 17.72 10.34
N LEU A 188 -13.20 18.68 11.25
CA LEU A 188 -13.61 20.02 10.91
C LEU A 188 -12.59 20.75 10.03
N GLY A 189 -11.30 20.67 10.38
CA GLY A 189 -10.24 21.25 9.55
C GLY A 189 -10.20 20.68 8.12
N ARG A 190 -10.41 19.35 7.96
CA ARG A 190 -10.50 18.75 6.62
C ARG A 190 -11.76 19.18 5.88
N LEU A 191 -12.90 19.28 6.57
CA LEU A 191 -14.16 19.77 5.96
C LEU A 191 -14.02 21.20 5.43
N MET A 192 -13.35 22.09 6.17
CA MET A 192 -13.05 23.44 5.69
C MET A 192 -12.29 23.40 4.36
N MET A 193 -11.22 22.60 4.27
CA MET A 193 -10.44 22.43 3.03
C MET A 193 -11.30 21.86 1.89
N ILE A 194 -12.09 20.81 2.17
CA ILE A 194 -12.93 20.15 1.16
C ILE A 194 -14.01 21.12 0.64
N TYR A 195 -14.71 21.81 1.52
CA TYR A 195 -15.76 22.77 1.12
C TYR A 195 -15.19 23.95 0.34
N THR A 196 -14.04 24.49 0.75
CA THR A 196 -13.37 25.58 0.04
C THR A 196 -12.93 25.15 -1.36
N ASN A 197 -12.38 23.96 -1.49
CA ASN A 197 -11.96 23.42 -2.79
C ASN A 197 -13.16 23.09 -3.69
N LEU A 198 -14.25 22.52 -3.15
CA LEU A 198 -15.48 22.29 -3.91
C LEU A 198 -16.10 23.60 -4.38
N ALA A 199 -16.21 24.61 -3.49
CA ALA A 199 -16.69 25.94 -3.87
C ALA A 199 -15.81 26.53 -4.99
N SER A 200 -14.48 26.49 -4.85
CA SER A 200 -13.53 26.97 -5.86
C SER A 200 -13.69 26.23 -7.20
N CYS A 201 -13.88 24.92 -7.16
CA CYS A 201 -14.06 24.09 -8.35
C CYS A 201 -15.35 24.49 -9.11
N TYR A 202 -16.48 24.67 -8.39
CA TYR A 202 -17.73 25.12 -9.00
C TYR A 202 -17.65 26.56 -9.50
N LEU A 203 -16.93 27.46 -8.81
CA LEU A 203 -16.69 28.82 -9.29
C LEU A 203 -15.91 28.83 -10.63
N LEU A 204 -14.95 27.95 -10.79
CA LEU A 204 -14.18 27.82 -12.03
C LEU A 204 -15.03 27.26 -13.17
N GLN A 205 -16.03 26.43 -12.87
CA GLN A 205 -17.03 25.94 -13.83
C GLN A 205 -18.11 26.94 -14.14
N GLY A 206 -18.21 28.06 -13.40
CA GLY A 206 -19.27 29.04 -13.54
C GLY A 206 -20.58 28.66 -12.84
N ASP A 207 -20.59 27.61 -12.03
CA ASP A 207 -21.75 27.16 -11.28
C ASP A 207 -21.84 27.87 -9.91
N LEU A 208 -22.46 29.05 -9.91
CA LEU A 208 -22.62 29.88 -8.71
C LEU A 208 -23.56 29.25 -7.68
N ASN A 209 -24.52 28.42 -8.10
CA ASN A 209 -25.48 27.81 -7.19
C ASN A 209 -24.82 26.79 -6.28
N HIS A 210 -24.11 25.82 -6.85
CA HIS A 210 -23.40 24.83 -6.06
C HIS A 210 -22.24 25.46 -5.25
N ALA A 211 -21.53 26.45 -5.83
CA ALA A 211 -20.52 27.19 -5.08
C ALA A 211 -21.12 27.87 -3.84
N GLY A 212 -22.27 28.53 -3.99
CA GLY A 212 -23.00 29.19 -2.90
C GLY A 212 -23.45 28.22 -1.80
N ASP A 213 -23.83 27.01 -2.14
CA ASP A 213 -24.18 25.99 -1.14
C ASP A 213 -22.98 25.64 -0.24
N TYR A 214 -21.78 25.53 -0.80
CA TYR A 214 -20.57 25.26 0.00
C TYR A 214 -20.11 26.49 0.78
N VAL A 215 -20.23 27.68 0.23
CA VAL A 215 -19.98 28.93 0.97
C VAL A 215 -20.93 29.04 2.17
N ARG A 216 -22.22 28.72 2.00
CA ARG A 216 -23.18 28.69 3.12
C ARG A 216 -22.78 27.66 4.17
N ARG A 217 -22.43 26.42 3.78
CA ARG A 217 -21.95 25.37 4.73
C ARG A 217 -20.72 25.80 5.50
N LEU A 218 -19.76 26.46 4.86
CA LEU A 218 -18.57 27.02 5.52
C LEU A 218 -18.96 28.02 6.59
N ASN A 219 -19.88 28.98 6.25
CA ASN A 219 -20.32 30.02 7.17
C ASN A 219 -21.15 29.47 8.34
N GLU A 220 -22.06 28.51 8.10
CA GLU A 220 -22.93 27.95 9.13
C GLU A 220 -22.21 26.93 10.04
N GLN A 221 -21.37 26.05 9.47
CA GLN A 221 -20.81 24.91 10.21
C GLN A 221 -19.39 25.15 10.69
N CYS A 222 -18.60 25.95 9.95
CA CYS A 222 -17.16 26.04 10.18
C CYS A 222 -16.71 27.39 10.73
N LYS A 223 -17.35 28.49 10.36
CA LYS A 223 -16.91 29.85 10.72
C LYS A 223 -16.70 30.12 12.22
N PRO A 224 -17.49 29.54 13.16
CA PRO A 224 -17.21 29.69 14.60
C PRO A 224 -15.88 29.16 15.08
N TYR A 225 -15.21 28.34 14.24
CA TYR A 225 -13.95 27.68 14.54
C TYR A 225 -12.78 28.18 13.68
N PHE A 226 -13.00 29.24 12.88
CA PHE A 226 -11.95 29.79 12.02
C PHE A 226 -10.82 30.37 12.85
N LYS A 227 -9.59 30.03 12.45
CA LYS A 227 -8.35 30.70 12.87
C LYS A 227 -7.96 31.73 11.82
N ASP A 228 -6.98 32.59 12.14
CA ASP A 228 -6.54 33.65 11.22
C ASP A 228 -6.18 33.16 9.82
N MET A 229 -5.51 32.02 9.72
CA MET A 229 -5.22 31.37 8.45
C MET A 229 -6.50 31.01 7.66
N ASP A 230 -7.54 30.53 8.35
CA ASP A 230 -8.80 30.12 7.70
C ASP A 230 -9.53 31.33 7.11
N TYR A 231 -9.51 32.48 7.79
CA TYR A 231 -10.04 33.74 7.26
C TYR A 231 -9.35 34.19 5.98
N VAL A 232 -8.04 33.88 5.81
CA VAL A 232 -7.31 34.25 4.61
C VAL A 232 -7.66 33.31 3.45
N TYR A 233 -7.46 31.98 3.58
CA TYR A 233 -7.65 31.09 2.43
C TYR A 233 -9.12 30.93 2.03
N ILE A 234 -10.05 30.85 3.00
CA ILE A 234 -11.50 30.81 2.71
C ILE A 234 -11.95 32.16 2.15
N GLY A 235 -11.50 33.27 2.74
CA GLY A 235 -11.82 34.60 2.29
C GLY A 235 -11.36 34.88 0.85
N CYS A 236 -10.24 34.36 0.40
CA CYS A 236 -9.81 34.46 -1.01
C CYS A 236 -10.84 33.79 -1.95
N MET A 237 -11.35 32.62 -1.60
CA MET A 237 -12.41 31.96 -2.35
C MET A 237 -13.74 32.74 -2.28
N GLU A 238 -14.15 33.20 -1.08
CA GLU A 238 -15.38 34.01 -0.89
C GLU A 238 -15.33 35.33 -1.67
N ALA A 239 -14.19 36.02 -1.69
CA ALA A 239 -14.01 37.25 -2.48
C ALA A 239 -14.28 37.02 -3.98
N ARG A 240 -13.82 35.86 -4.52
CA ARG A 240 -14.16 35.46 -5.90
C ARG A 240 -15.64 35.16 -6.08
N TYR A 241 -16.24 34.41 -5.15
CA TYR A 241 -17.66 34.10 -5.18
C TYR A 241 -18.50 35.38 -5.21
N TYR A 242 -18.34 36.31 -4.25
CA TYR A 242 -19.08 37.55 -4.19
C TYR A 242 -18.79 38.49 -5.37
N SER A 243 -17.59 38.44 -5.93
CA SER A 243 -17.27 39.16 -7.17
C SER A 243 -18.09 38.66 -8.36
N LEU A 244 -18.31 37.36 -8.48
CA LEU A 244 -19.11 36.77 -9.55
C LEU A 244 -20.62 36.95 -9.32
N CYS A 245 -21.07 36.99 -8.06
CA CYS A 245 -22.45 37.33 -7.69
C CYS A 245 -22.80 38.83 -7.88
N GLY A 246 -21.80 39.70 -8.12
CA GLY A 246 -22.00 41.13 -8.21
C GLY A 246 -22.09 41.87 -6.85
N GLU A 247 -21.86 41.16 -5.74
CA GLU A 247 -21.87 41.71 -4.37
C GLU A 247 -20.55 42.43 -4.06
N THR A 248 -20.35 43.59 -4.67
CA THR A 248 -19.07 44.32 -4.61
C THR A 248 -18.70 44.81 -3.22
N THR A 249 -19.69 45.20 -2.39
CA THR A 249 -19.44 45.66 -1.01
C THR A 249 -18.92 44.54 -0.11
N THR A 250 -19.54 43.38 -0.14
CA THR A 250 -19.12 42.19 0.62
C THR A 250 -17.73 41.73 0.18
N ARG A 251 -17.51 41.63 -1.14
CA ARG A 251 -16.20 41.32 -1.72
C ARG A 251 -15.10 42.25 -1.22
N ASP A 252 -15.34 43.56 -1.30
CA ASP A 252 -14.36 44.59 -0.95
C ASP A 252 -14.04 44.56 0.54
N HIS A 253 -15.05 44.32 1.39
CA HIS A 253 -14.85 44.13 2.82
C HIS A 253 -13.93 42.92 3.11
N ILE A 254 -14.21 41.77 2.50
CA ILE A 254 -13.38 40.54 2.67
C ILE A 254 -11.94 40.80 2.21
N ILE A 255 -11.75 41.40 1.04
CA ILE A 255 -10.40 41.74 0.54
C ILE A 255 -9.66 42.65 1.55
N HIS A 256 -10.34 43.64 2.10
CA HIS A 256 -9.74 44.54 3.08
C HIS A 256 -9.34 43.80 4.37
N GLU A 257 -10.20 42.92 4.86
CA GLU A 257 -9.90 42.06 6.02
C GLU A 257 -8.68 41.16 5.81
N ILE A 258 -8.54 40.57 4.61
CA ILE A 258 -7.37 39.74 4.27
C ILE A 258 -6.09 40.58 4.27
N VAL A 259 -6.12 41.72 3.58
CA VAL A 259 -4.97 42.63 3.48
C VAL A 259 -4.56 43.15 4.86
N ASN A 260 -5.54 43.50 5.70
CA ASN A 260 -5.28 43.96 7.06
C ASN A 260 -4.53 42.88 7.89
N ARG A 261 -4.93 41.58 7.78
CA ARG A 261 -4.23 40.49 8.45
C ARG A 261 -2.80 40.28 7.92
N LEU A 262 -2.59 40.45 6.63
CA LEU A 262 -1.25 40.35 6.02
C LEU A 262 -0.32 41.48 6.47
N GLU A 263 -0.86 42.67 6.73
CA GLU A 263 -0.08 43.86 7.10
C GLU A 263 0.19 43.97 8.60
N HIS A 264 -0.71 43.40 9.41
CA HIS A 264 -0.63 43.47 10.88
C HIS A 264 -0.50 42.08 11.52
N PRO A 265 0.56 41.31 11.18
CA PRO A 265 0.73 39.96 11.70
C PRO A 265 0.87 39.91 13.22
N ASP A 266 1.31 40.99 13.86
CA ASP A 266 1.45 41.08 15.33
C ASP A 266 0.11 41.10 16.08
N THR A 267 -1.00 41.30 15.37
CA THR A 267 -2.36 41.29 15.94
C THR A 267 -3.03 39.92 15.91
N LEU A 268 -2.36 38.93 15.33
CA LEU A 268 -2.88 37.58 15.11
C LEU A 268 -2.42 36.62 16.21
N ASP A 269 -3.14 35.51 16.38
CA ASP A 269 -2.79 34.45 17.34
C ASP A 269 -1.50 33.68 16.99
N GLY A 270 -0.91 33.97 15.84
CA GLY A 270 0.36 33.39 15.38
C GLY A 270 0.74 33.85 13.97
N PRO A 271 1.97 33.57 13.52
CA PRO A 271 2.43 33.95 12.19
C PRO A 271 1.61 33.24 11.11
N LEU A 272 1.18 33.99 10.08
CA LEU A 272 0.52 33.41 8.91
C LEU A 272 1.53 32.60 8.09
N PRO A 273 1.22 31.35 7.72
CA PRO A 273 2.06 30.53 6.85
C PRO A 273 1.88 30.97 5.38
N ILE A 274 2.47 32.11 5.02
CA ILE A 274 2.29 32.76 3.70
C ILE A 274 2.62 31.80 2.55
N LEU A 275 3.57 30.88 2.73
CA LEU A 275 3.92 29.89 1.73
C LEU A 275 2.79 28.90 1.47
N ASP A 276 2.11 28.44 2.51
CA ASP A 276 0.96 27.54 2.41
C ASP A 276 -0.27 28.24 1.80
N LEU A 277 -0.37 29.56 1.99
CA LEU A 277 -1.42 30.43 1.45
C LEU A 277 -1.11 30.99 0.05
N PHE A 278 0.02 30.60 -0.54
CA PHE A 278 0.50 31.22 -1.79
C PHE A 278 -0.54 31.17 -2.92
N ASP A 279 -1.11 29.99 -3.20
CA ASP A 279 -2.04 29.83 -4.33
C ASP A 279 -3.35 30.60 -4.12
N ASP A 280 -3.81 30.72 -2.87
CA ASP A 280 -5.00 31.50 -2.53
C ASP A 280 -4.73 33.00 -2.71
N LEU A 281 -3.61 33.50 -2.16
CA LEU A 281 -3.19 34.89 -2.30
C LEU A 281 -2.87 35.24 -3.77
N TYR A 282 -2.25 34.32 -4.53
CA TYR A 282 -2.05 34.48 -5.95
C TYR A 282 -3.38 34.63 -6.70
N SER A 283 -4.36 33.79 -6.38
CA SER A 283 -5.72 33.89 -6.93
C SER A 283 -6.40 35.21 -6.56
N LEU A 284 -6.17 35.72 -5.34
CA LEU A 284 -6.66 37.04 -4.93
C LEU A 284 -5.98 38.18 -5.70
N CYS A 285 -4.68 38.08 -5.97
CA CYS A 285 -3.96 39.02 -6.85
C CYS A 285 -4.58 39.04 -8.27
N GLU A 286 -4.87 37.87 -8.84
CA GLU A 286 -5.53 37.81 -10.14
C GLU A 286 -6.93 38.48 -10.11
N LEU A 287 -7.71 38.27 -9.05
CA LEU A 287 -9.00 38.94 -8.86
C LEU A 287 -8.83 40.44 -8.75
N THR A 288 -7.94 40.92 -7.87
CA THR A 288 -7.72 42.38 -7.65
C THR A 288 -7.20 43.05 -8.91
N PHE A 289 -6.36 42.35 -9.67
CA PHE A 289 -5.91 42.81 -10.99
C PHE A 289 -7.07 42.93 -12.00
N LYS A 290 -7.96 41.91 -12.05
CA LYS A 290 -9.13 41.90 -12.94
C LYS A 290 -10.13 43.02 -12.62
N ILE A 291 -10.35 43.33 -11.35
CA ILE A 291 -11.23 44.42 -10.90
C ILE A 291 -10.52 45.78 -10.83
N LYS A 292 -9.29 45.87 -11.35
CA LYS A 292 -8.48 47.11 -11.45
C LYS A 292 -8.07 47.71 -10.09
N LYS A 293 -8.01 46.92 -9.02
CA LYS A 293 -7.47 47.33 -7.72
C LYS A 293 -5.98 47.02 -7.64
N TYR A 294 -5.19 47.71 -8.46
CA TYR A 294 -3.76 47.44 -8.65
C TYR A 294 -2.92 47.74 -7.41
N ASP A 295 -3.34 48.71 -6.59
CA ASP A 295 -2.71 49.03 -5.30
C ASP A 295 -2.79 47.84 -4.31
N ILE A 296 -3.93 47.20 -4.23
CA ILE A 296 -4.16 46.02 -3.39
C ILE A 296 -3.31 44.85 -3.92
N CYS A 297 -3.30 44.65 -5.24
CA CYS A 297 -2.47 43.62 -5.86
C CYS A 297 -1.00 43.81 -5.49
N ALA A 298 -0.47 45.03 -5.59
CA ALA A 298 0.91 45.34 -5.24
C ALA A 298 1.23 45.01 -3.76
N ARG A 299 0.36 45.40 -2.83
CA ARG A 299 0.51 45.13 -1.39
C ARG A 299 0.56 43.61 -1.09
N ILE A 300 -0.24 42.80 -1.78
CA ILE A 300 -0.20 41.34 -1.63
C ILE A 300 1.10 40.78 -2.23
N LEU A 301 1.53 41.24 -3.40
CA LEU A 301 2.76 40.83 -4.05
C LEU A 301 3.98 41.11 -3.17
N GLU A 302 4.04 42.26 -2.48
CA GLU A 302 5.08 42.62 -1.51
C GLU A 302 5.19 41.62 -0.34
N LYS A 303 4.09 40.96 0.03
CA LYS A 303 4.12 39.93 1.09
C LYS A 303 4.52 38.54 0.57
N LEU A 304 4.24 38.24 -0.70
CA LEU A 304 4.60 36.96 -1.33
C LEU A 304 6.08 36.91 -1.73
N GLU A 305 6.65 38.01 -2.20
CA GLU A 305 8.00 38.07 -2.75
C GLU A 305 9.10 37.61 -1.78
N PRO A 306 9.23 38.13 -0.55
CA PRO A 306 10.29 37.72 0.37
C PRO A 306 10.21 36.26 0.78
N VAL A 307 9.01 35.68 0.76
CA VAL A 307 8.79 34.28 1.13
C VAL A 307 9.27 33.36 0.01
N ILE A 308 9.07 33.75 -1.24
CA ILE A 308 9.46 32.97 -2.41
C ILE A 308 10.96 33.06 -2.68
N GLU A 309 11.57 34.24 -2.55
CA GLU A 309 13.01 34.45 -2.75
C GLU A 309 13.89 33.56 -1.86
N ASN A 310 13.40 33.20 -0.67
CA ASN A 310 14.10 32.34 0.27
C ASN A 310 13.76 30.84 0.08
N THR A 311 12.98 30.49 -0.93
CA THR A 311 12.61 29.11 -1.24
C THR A 311 13.10 28.70 -2.62
N ASP A 312 13.37 27.41 -2.80
CA ASP A 312 13.75 26.85 -4.11
C ASP A 312 12.48 26.34 -4.86
N MET A 313 11.33 27.04 -4.66
CA MET A 313 10.04 26.68 -5.28
C MET A 313 9.83 27.38 -6.61
N ILE A 314 10.58 26.95 -7.63
CA ILE A 314 10.65 27.60 -8.94
C ILE A 314 9.30 27.80 -9.64
N ASN A 315 8.32 26.93 -9.44
CA ASN A 315 6.99 27.11 -10.04
C ASN A 315 6.21 28.25 -9.36
N LEU A 316 6.38 28.45 -8.05
CA LEU A 316 5.75 29.57 -7.34
C LEU A 316 6.40 30.90 -7.74
N GLU A 317 7.75 30.95 -7.86
CA GLU A 317 8.47 32.10 -8.39
C GLU A 317 8.02 32.44 -9.82
N ARG A 318 7.86 31.43 -10.68
CA ARG A 318 7.35 31.60 -12.04
C ARG A 318 5.94 32.22 -12.06
N LYS A 319 5.02 31.72 -11.20
CA LYS A 319 3.66 32.27 -11.05
C LYS A 319 3.73 33.75 -10.63
N LEU A 320 4.54 34.05 -9.61
CA LEU A 320 4.70 35.42 -9.11
C LEU A 320 5.23 36.36 -10.20
N LEU A 321 6.29 35.95 -10.91
CA LEU A 321 6.87 36.72 -12.01
C LEU A 321 5.88 36.96 -13.16
N ALA A 322 5.02 35.99 -13.46
CA ALA A 322 4.00 36.16 -14.48
C ALA A 322 3.01 37.31 -14.14
N LEU A 323 2.64 37.47 -12.86
CA LEU A 323 1.83 38.61 -12.38
C LEU A 323 2.62 39.92 -12.40
N LYS A 324 3.87 39.90 -11.90
CA LYS A 324 4.74 41.07 -11.88
C LYS A 324 5.00 41.62 -13.30
N ILE A 325 5.21 40.74 -14.29
CA ILE A 325 5.36 41.13 -15.70
C ILE A 325 4.10 41.87 -16.18
N LYS A 326 2.88 41.36 -15.87
CA LYS A 326 1.62 42.05 -16.21
C LYS A 326 1.51 43.39 -15.51
N TYR A 327 1.86 43.46 -14.23
CA TYR A 327 1.80 44.68 -13.41
C TYR A 327 2.77 45.74 -13.91
N TYR A 328 4.07 45.43 -14.13
CA TYR A 328 5.09 46.37 -14.60
C TYR A 328 4.77 46.88 -16.02
N LYS A 329 4.21 46.01 -16.88
CA LYS A 329 3.74 46.44 -18.20
C LYS A 329 2.64 47.52 -18.10
N LEU A 330 1.71 47.38 -17.15
CA LEU A 330 0.67 48.42 -16.93
C LEU A 330 1.21 49.73 -16.38
N GLN A 331 2.21 49.66 -15.53
CA GLN A 331 2.86 50.83 -14.94
C GLN A 331 3.86 51.51 -15.91
N ASN A 332 4.08 50.96 -17.12
CA ASN A 332 5.11 51.37 -18.07
C ASN A 332 6.51 51.35 -17.50
N ASP A 333 6.80 50.50 -16.48
CA ASP A 333 8.13 50.32 -15.92
C ASP A 333 8.93 49.32 -16.78
N CYS A 334 9.62 49.87 -17.79
CA CYS A 334 10.36 49.07 -18.76
C CYS A 334 11.52 48.28 -18.17
N GLU A 335 12.15 48.81 -17.12
CA GLU A 335 13.31 48.18 -16.47
C GLU A 335 12.89 46.95 -15.68
N GLN A 336 11.92 47.08 -14.77
CA GLN A 336 11.36 45.97 -14.00
C GLN A 336 10.68 44.94 -14.89
N TYR A 337 9.95 45.37 -15.92
CA TYR A 337 9.38 44.48 -16.91
C TYR A 337 10.43 43.59 -17.58
N LYS A 338 11.57 44.18 -18.02
CA LYS A 338 12.66 43.44 -18.65
C LYS A 338 13.32 42.46 -17.66
N ASN A 339 13.65 42.89 -16.46
CA ASN A 339 14.27 42.06 -15.46
C ASN A 339 13.41 40.86 -15.07
N ALA A 340 12.11 41.07 -14.81
CA ALA A 340 11.18 40.01 -14.53
C ALA A 340 11.00 39.03 -15.70
N SER A 341 11.01 39.53 -16.94
CA SER A 341 10.88 38.68 -18.14
C SER A 341 12.11 37.79 -18.34
N VAL A 342 13.33 38.32 -18.14
CA VAL A 342 14.56 37.53 -18.21
C VAL A 342 14.56 36.44 -17.15
N ARG A 343 14.27 36.80 -15.91
CA ARG A 343 14.20 35.81 -14.80
C ARG A 343 13.14 34.75 -15.03
N PHE A 344 11.97 35.13 -15.55
CA PHE A 344 10.91 34.19 -15.92
C PHE A 344 11.40 33.15 -16.96
N PHE A 345 12.14 33.61 -17.99
CA PHE A 345 12.70 32.72 -19.00
C PHE A 345 13.72 31.75 -18.40
N GLU A 346 14.64 32.22 -17.56
CA GLU A 346 15.62 31.38 -16.85
C GLU A 346 14.94 30.27 -16.05
N LEU A 347 13.85 30.61 -15.34
CA LEU A 347 13.07 29.62 -14.58
C LEU A 347 12.44 28.57 -15.47
N ILE A 348 11.88 28.94 -16.61
CA ILE A 348 11.31 27.99 -17.57
C ILE A 348 12.37 26.97 -18.03
N MET A 349 13.58 27.43 -18.35
CA MET A 349 14.68 26.55 -18.73
C MET A 349 15.08 25.59 -17.60
N THR A 350 15.16 26.12 -16.37
CA THR A 350 15.45 25.29 -15.18
C THR A 350 14.36 24.25 -14.93
N MET A 351 13.09 24.63 -15.04
CA MET A 351 11.95 23.71 -14.88
C MET A 351 11.97 22.58 -15.93
N GLU A 352 12.35 22.88 -17.15
CA GLU A 352 12.47 21.87 -18.21
C GLU A 352 13.57 20.82 -17.88
N GLU A 353 14.73 21.26 -17.41
CA GLU A 353 15.81 20.36 -17.00
C GLU A 353 15.41 19.48 -15.80
N GLU A 354 14.79 20.08 -14.80
CA GLU A 354 14.31 19.33 -13.64
C GLU A 354 13.20 18.36 -13.97
N SER A 355 12.33 18.70 -14.93
CA SER A 355 11.29 17.79 -15.41
C SER A 355 11.91 16.50 -15.98
N LYS A 356 12.99 16.61 -16.77
CA LYS A 356 13.73 15.44 -17.28
C LYS A 356 14.29 14.58 -16.14
N TYR A 357 14.84 15.21 -15.11
CA TYR A 357 15.36 14.50 -13.94
C TYR A 357 14.25 13.77 -13.17
N MET A 358 13.11 14.41 -12.93
CA MET A 358 11.97 13.80 -12.23
C MET A 358 11.40 12.61 -13.00
N ILE A 359 11.25 12.73 -14.32
CA ILE A 359 10.80 11.62 -15.19
C ILE A 359 11.78 10.44 -15.10
N ALA A 360 13.08 10.70 -15.15
CA ALA A 360 14.10 9.66 -15.02
C ALA A 360 14.00 8.92 -13.67
N ASN A 361 13.77 9.64 -12.57
CA ASN A 361 13.57 9.03 -11.25
C ASN A 361 12.28 8.20 -11.18
N MET A 362 11.18 8.68 -11.74
CA MET A 362 9.92 7.92 -11.83
C MET A 362 10.13 6.59 -12.54
N ILE A 363 10.83 6.60 -13.68
CA ILE A 363 11.16 5.38 -14.44
C ILE A 363 12.01 4.42 -13.59
N ARG A 364 13.03 4.93 -12.90
CA ARG A 364 13.87 4.10 -12.01
C ARG A 364 13.06 3.43 -10.91
N ILE A 365 12.16 4.17 -10.25
CA ILE A 365 11.30 3.63 -9.20
C ILE A 365 10.41 2.51 -9.76
N ARG A 366 9.75 2.73 -10.90
CA ARG A 366 8.90 1.71 -11.55
C ARG A 366 9.69 0.45 -11.88
N THR A 367 10.85 0.60 -12.51
CA THR A 367 11.71 -0.55 -12.85
C THR A 367 12.14 -1.32 -11.60
N SER A 368 12.52 -0.62 -10.52
CA SER A 368 12.91 -1.26 -9.25
C SER A 368 11.73 -2.01 -8.61
N LEU A 369 10.53 -1.42 -8.60
CA LEU A 369 9.33 -2.08 -8.07
C LEU A 369 8.94 -3.33 -8.87
N GLU A 370 9.06 -3.29 -10.19
CA GLU A 370 8.82 -4.47 -11.03
C GLU A 370 9.81 -5.60 -10.74
N GLN A 371 11.09 -5.26 -10.50
CA GLN A 371 12.09 -6.25 -10.09
C GLN A 371 11.75 -6.87 -8.74
N VAL A 372 11.37 -6.05 -7.74
CA VAL A 372 10.96 -6.54 -6.41
C VAL A 372 9.72 -7.45 -6.52
N LYS A 373 8.72 -7.06 -7.31
CA LYS A 373 7.53 -7.89 -7.54
C LYS A 373 7.88 -9.24 -8.16
N LYS A 374 8.76 -9.27 -9.19
CA LYS A 374 9.22 -10.51 -9.82
C LYS A 374 9.99 -11.39 -8.85
N GLN A 375 10.90 -10.82 -8.04
CA GLN A 375 11.65 -11.57 -7.03
C GLN A 375 10.72 -12.16 -5.96
N ASN A 376 9.75 -11.38 -5.47
CA ASN A 376 8.78 -11.86 -4.48
C ASN A 376 7.91 -12.99 -5.05
N ALA A 377 7.45 -12.88 -6.31
CA ALA A 377 6.69 -13.94 -6.96
C ALA A 377 7.48 -15.26 -7.05
N LEU A 378 8.78 -15.18 -7.43
CA LEU A 378 9.66 -16.35 -7.46
C LEU A 378 9.94 -16.94 -6.08
N LEU A 379 10.04 -16.10 -5.04
CA LEU A 379 10.23 -16.56 -3.66
C LEU A 379 8.96 -17.26 -3.12
N VAL A 380 7.80 -16.71 -3.41
CA VAL A 380 6.50 -17.32 -3.07
C VAL A 380 6.35 -18.65 -3.77
N GLU A 381 6.60 -18.74 -5.09
CA GLU A 381 6.54 -19.98 -5.85
C GLU A 381 7.46 -21.06 -5.27
N LYS A 382 8.71 -20.72 -4.95
CA LYS A 382 9.67 -21.65 -4.30
C LYS A 382 9.28 -22.03 -2.87
N SER A 383 8.59 -21.15 -2.16
CA SER A 383 8.15 -21.40 -0.77
C SER A 383 6.87 -22.23 -0.68
N GLU A 384 6.08 -22.32 -1.75
CA GLU A 384 4.77 -22.97 -1.76
C GLU A 384 4.75 -24.35 -2.42
N THR A 385 5.84 -24.74 -3.06
CA THR A 385 5.96 -26.04 -3.73
C THR A 385 6.89 -27.00 -2.98
N ASP A 386 6.62 -28.30 -3.04
CA ASP A 386 7.51 -29.36 -2.57
C ASP A 386 8.60 -29.62 -3.60
N ALA A 387 9.85 -29.51 -3.17
CA ALA A 387 11.02 -29.58 -4.06
C ALA A 387 11.21 -30.96 -4.74
N LEU A 388 10.71 -32.05 -4.15
CA LEU A 388 10.85 -33.39 -4.70
C LEU A 388 9.78 -33.67 -5.77
N THR A 389 8.53 -33.24 -5.52
CA THR A 389 7.35 -33.65 -6.28
C THR A 389 6.80 -32.57 -7.20
N GLY A 390 7.12 -31.29 -6.94
CA GLY A 390 6.50 -30.15 -7.65
C GLY A 390 5.06 -29.87 -7.25
N LEU A 391 4.45 -30.69 -6.41
CA LEU A 391 3.12 -30.43 -5.85
C LEU A 391 3.17 -29.24 -4.86
N PRO A 392 2.05 -28.56 -4.62
CA PRO A 392 1.88 -27.69 -3.46
C PRO A 392 2.34 -28.37 -2.17
N ASN A 393 3.08 -27.62 -1.35
CA ASN A 393 3.55 -28.13 -0.06
C ASN A 393 2.51 -27.89 1.06
N ARG A 394 2.83 -28.32 2.28
CA ARG A 394 1.97 -28.16 3.45
C ARG A 394 1.60 -26.70 3.75
N TYR A 395 2.47 -25.73 3.44
CA TYR A 395 2.20 -24.31 3.68
C TYR A 395 1.07 -23.81 2.75
N ARG A 396 1.22 -24.06 1.45
CA ARG A 396 0.19 -23.71 0.46
C ARG A 396 -1.13 -24.46 0.68
N LEU A 397 -1.06 -25.72 1.12
CA LEU A 397 -2.24 -26.49 1.47
C LEU A 397 -3.08 -25.82 2.54
N THR A 398 -2.46 -25.30 3.62
CA THR A 398 -3.16 -24.68 4.74
C THR A 398 -3.95 -23.45 4.31
N ASP A 399 -3.33 -22.60 3.51
CA ASP A 399 -3.94 -21.36 3.01
C ASP A 399 -5.05 -21.66 1.98
N TYR A 400 -4.75 -22.51 1.00
CA TYR A 400 -5.65 -22.78 -0.12
C TYR A 400 -6.86 -23.65 0.29
N SER A 401 -6.67 -24.60 1.21
CA SER A 401 -7.78 -25.45 1.70
C SER A 401 -8.80 -24.64 2.51
N GLN A 402 -8.34 -23.65 3.30
CA GLN A 402 -9.23 -22.74 4.01
C GLN A 402 -10.06 -21.90 3.03
N LYS A 403 -9.43 -21.34 2.01
CA LYS A 403 -10.12 -20.58 0.96
C LYS A 403 -11.20 -21.41 0.27
N LEU A 404 -10.86 -22.65 -0.16
CA LEU A 404 -11.83 -23.54 -0.81
C LEU A 404 -12.99 -23.93 0.13
N MET A 405 -12.72 -24.07 1.42
CA MET A 405 -13.75 -24.36 2.42
C MET A 405 -14.71 -23.19 2.61
N ASP A 406 -14.17 -21.95 2.70
CA ASP A 406 -14.98 -20.73 2.82
C ASP A 406 -15.86 -20.51 1.57
N GLU A 407 -15.32 -20.75 0.38
CA GLU A 407 -16.08 -20.75 -0.86
C GLU A 407 -17.19 -21.82 -0.87
N ALA A 408 -16.87 -23.06 -0.45
CA ALA A 408 -17.86 -24.14 -0.39
C ALA A 408 -18.98 -23.86 0.63
N PHE A 409 -18.63 -23.19 1.74
CA PHE A 409 -19.62 -22.72 2.71
C PHE A 409 -20.54 -21.65 2.11
N CYS A 410 -19.99 -20.63 1.46
CA CYS A 410 -20.79 -19.58 0.80
C CYS A 410 -21.70 -20.13 -0.31
N GLU A 411 -21.19 -21.07 -1.11
CA GLU A 411 -21.92 -21.71 -2.21
C GLU A 411 -22.86 -22.86 -1.76
N GLN A 412 -22.79 -23.27 -0.48
CA GLN A 412 -23.52 -24.39 0.10
C GLN A 412 -23.33 -25.72 -0.69
N VAL A 413 -22.08 -25.94 -1.14
CA VAL A 413 -21.70 -27.16 -1.88
C VAL A 413 -20.82 -28.08 -1.02
N PRO A 414 -20.72 -29.38 -1.38
CA PRO A 414 -19.87 -30.33 -0.63
C PRO A 414 -18.40 -29.92 -0.69
N TYR A 415 -17.72 -30.10 0.44
CA TYR A 415 -16.27 -29.99 0.61
C TYR A 415 -15.74 -31.31 1.15
N ALA A 416 -14.65 -31.83 0.59
CA ALA A 416 -14.02 -33.03 1.10
C ALA A 416 -12.51 -32.90 1.22
N ILE A 417 -11.95 -33.55 2.24
CA ILE A 417 -10.50 -33.77 2.38
C ILE A 417 -10.23 -35.27 2.35
N ALA A 418 -9.28 -35.67 1.51
CA ALA A 418 -8.70 -37.01 1.50
C ALA A 418 -7.25 -36.96 1.94
N ILE A 419 -6.85 -37.87 2.81
CA ILE A 419 -5.46 -38.20 3.11
C ILE A 419 -5.12 -39.49 2.39
N LEU A 420 -4.02 -39.49 1.68
CA LEU A 420 -3.48 -40.61 0.94
C LEU A 420 -2.08 -40.93 1.48
N ASP A 421 -1.78 -42.22 1.61
CA ASP A 421 -0.50 -42.74 2.08
C ASP A 421 -0.09 -43.97 1.29
N ILE A 422 1.20 -44.11 1.00
CA ILE A 422 1.75 -45.24 0.24
C ILE A 422 1.90 -46.43 1.19
N ASP A 423 1.27 -47.55 0.86
CA ASP A 423 1.27 -48.74 1.69
C ASP A 423 2.66 -49.35 1.80
N TYR A 424 3.10 -49.65 3.02
CA TYR A 424 4.38 -50.25 3.33
C TYR A 424 5.59 -49.48 2.77
N PHE A 425 5.52 -48.14 2.70
CA PHE A 425 6.57 -47.31 2.11
C PHE A 425 7.89 -47.39 2.89
N LYS A 426 7.83 -47.61 4.20
CA LYS A 426 9.05 -47.83 5.00
C LYS A 426 9.79 -49.10 4.54
N GLU A 427 9.07 -50.22 4.39
CA GLU A 427 9.59 -51.48 3.89
C GLU A 427 10.12 -51.35 2.45
N TYR A 428 9.48 -50.50 1.64
CA TYR A 428 9.98 -50.16 0.31
C TYR A 428 11.36 -49.49 0.39
N ASN A 429 11.49 -48.44 1.20
CA ASN A 429 12.77 -47.73 1.39
C ASN A 429 13.86 -48.62 2.00
N ASP A 430 13.48 -49.44 2.98
CA ASP A 430 14.46 -50.33 3.66
C ASP A 430 15.04 -51.37 2.71
N ASN A 431 14.31 -51.80 1.68
CA ASN A 431 14.71 -52.85 0.74
C ASN A 431 15.22 -52.32 -0.61
N TYR A 432 14.68 -51.22 -1.13
CA TYR A 432 15.05 -50.65 -2.44
C TYR A 432 15.93 -49.38 -2.34
N GLY A 433 16.07 -48.83 -1.14
CA GLY A 433 16.85 -47.63 -0.87
C GLY A 433 16.06 -46.34 -1.07
N HIS A 434 16.51 -45.26 -0.43
CA HIS A 434 15.79 -43.95 -0.45
C HIS A 434 15.69 -43.34 -1.83
N GLN A 435 16.63 -43.56 -2.75
CA GLN A 435 16.53 -43.05 -4.12
C GLN A 435 15.38 -43.68 -4.89
N ALA A 436 15.14 -44.99 -4.69
CA ALA A 436 13.97 -45.67 -5.27
C ALA A 436 12.66 -45.17 -4.63
N GLY A 437 12.69 -44.90 -3.32
CA GLY A 437 11.56 -44.30 -2.62
C GLY A 437 11.21 -42.89 -3.13
N ASP A 438 12.22 -42.05 -3.35
CA ASP A 438 12.02 -40.73 -3.93
C ASP A 438 11.40 -40.80 -5.33
N GLU A 439 11.83 -41.75 -6.14
CA GLU A 439 11.25 -41.96 -7.47
C GLU A 439 9.79 -42.50 -7.38
N CYS A 440 9.53 -43.41 -6.44
CA CYS A 440 8.17 -43.86 -6.14
C CYS A 440 7.25 -42.70 -5.75
N ILE A 441 7.70 -41.80 -4.85
CA ILE A 441 6.96 -40.60 -4.46
C ILE A 441 6.68 -39.70 -5.66
N LYS A 442 7.65 -39.49 -6.56
CA LYS A 442 7.47 -38.70 -7.78
C LYS A 442 6.43 -39.31 -8.72
N GLN A 443 6.45 -40.62 -8.90
CA GLN A 443 5.47 -41.30 -9.76
C GLN A 443 4.05 -41.16 -9.20
N VAL A 444 3.86 -41.32 -7.89
CA VAL A 444 2.57 -41.07 -7.22
C VAL A 444 2.15 -39.60 -7.37
N ALA A 445 3.06 -38.69 -7.15
CA ALA A 445 2.81 -37.25 -7.28
C ALA A 445 2.39 -36.87 -8.71
N ASN A 446 2.98 -37.48 -9.73
CA ASN A 446 2.59 -37.24 -11.13
C ASN A 446 1.13 -37.61 -11.42
N GLN A 447 0.60 -38.68 -10.80
CA GLN A 447 -0.82 -39.03 -10.92
C GLN A 447 -1.71 -37.99 -10.24
N LEU A 448 -1.29 -37.44 -9.10
CA LEU A 448 -1.99 -36.37 -8.41
C LEU A 448 -1.97 -35.06 -9.21
N ILE A 449 -0.85 -34.71 -9.86
CA ILE A 449 -0.74 -33.53 -10.73
C ILE A 449 -1.72 -33.65 -11.91
N GLN A 450 -1.84 -34.81 -12.53
CA GLN A 450 -2.78 -35.04 -13.64
C GLN A 450 -4.25 -34.95 -13.21
N MET A 451 -4.55 -35.21 -11.93
CA MET A 451 -5.91 -35.15 -11.39
C MET A 451 -6.31 -33.71 -11.00
N GLN A 452 -5.39 -32.78 -10.85
CA GLN A 452 -5.67 -31.39 -10.44
C GLN A 452 -6.58 -30.67 -11.47
N CYS A 453 -7.58 -29.96 -10.95
CA CYS A 453 -8.46 -29.08 -11.73
C CYS A 453 -9.12 -28.06 -10.78
N ASP A 454 -10.03 -27.21 -11.28
CA ASP A 454 -10.71 -26.18 -10.47
C ASP A 454 -11.46 -26.72 -9.24
N HIS A 455 -11.85 -27.99 -9.27
CA HIS A 455 -12.57 -28.67 -8.20
C HIS A 455 -11.69 -29.59 -7.32
N ILE A 456 -10.42 -29.81 -7.72
CA ILE A 456 -9.53 -30.78 -7.08
C ILE A 456 -8.14 -30.16 -6.89
N PHE A 457 -7.74 -30.01 -5.64
CA PHE A 457 -6.43 -29.51 -5.27
C PHE A 457 -5.63 -30.61 -4.57
N CYS A 458 -4.40 -30.85 -5.01
CA CYS A 458 -3.51 -31.87 -4.45
C CYS A 458 -2.26 -31.23 -3.87
N ALA A 459 -1.79 -31.74 -2.72
CA ALA A 459 -0.58 -31.28 -2.04
C ALA A 459 0.18 -32.44 -1.41
N ARG A 460 1.50 -32.30 -1.28
CA ARG A 460 2.30 -33.18 -0.43
C ARG A 460 2.31 -32.67 1.01
N TYR A 461 1.86 -33.52 1.93
CA TYR A 461 1.78 -33.14 3.34
C TYR A 461 3.11 -33.38 4.07
N GLY A 462 3.80 -34.48 3.75
CA GLY A 462 5.12 -34.83 4.26
C GLY A 462 5.43 -36.31 4.08
N GLY A 463 6.71 -36.66 3.90
CA GLY A 463 7.10 -38.06 3.71
C GLY A 463 6.39 -38.69 2.51
N ASP A 464 5.61 -39.74 2.76
CA ASP A 464 4.78 -40.52 1.83
C ASP A 464 3.29 -40.13 1.88
N GLU A 465 2.95 -39.04 2.61
CA GLU A 465 1.56 -38.57 2.77
C GLU A 465 1.22 -37.44 1.81
N PHE A 466 0.05 -37.54 1.18
CA PHE A 466 -0.52 -36.52 0.30
C PHE A 466 -1.95 -36.17 0.75
N ILE A 467 -2.34 -34.94 0.49
CA ILE A 467 -3.70 -34.46 0.77
C ILE A 467 -4.36 -34.00 -0.52
N ILE A 468 -5.62 -34.39 -0.69
CA ILE A 468 -6.47 -33.97 -1.81
C ILE A 468 -7.66 -33.24 -1.23
N VAL A 469 -7.95 -32.06 -1.74
CA VAL A 469 -9.11 -31.26 -1.39
C VAL A 469 -10.06 -31.24 -2.58
N TYR A 470 -11.33 -31.56 -2.34
CA TYR A 470 -12.40 -31.53 -3.35
C TYR A 470 -13.43 -30.47 -2.98
N LYS A 471 -13.86 -29.67 -3.96
CA LYS A 471 -14.94 -28.67 -3.81
C LYS A 471 -16.04 -28.90 -4.82
N GLY A 472 -17.29 -28.95 -4.37
CA GLY A 472 -18.48 -29.03 -5.22
C GLY A 472 -18.76 -30.41 -5.82
N LEU A 473 -18.01 -31.46 -5.43
CA LEU A 473 -18.23 -32.82 -5.88
C LEU A 473 -19.09 -33.60 -4.86
N SER A 474 -20.03 -34.38 -5.37
CA SER A 474 -20.82 -35.31 -4.55
C SER A 474 -19.98 -36.46 -3.99
N LYS A 475 -20.51 -37.17 -2.99
CA LYS A 475 -19.82 -38.32 -2.37
C LYS A 475 -19.46 -39.40 -3.41
N ASP A 476 -20.36 -39.65 -4.37
CA ASP A 476 -20.13 -40.66 -5.40
C ASP A 476 -19.05 -40.22 -6.41
N GLU A 477 -19.03 -38.95 -6.78
CA GLU A 477 -18.00 -38.40 -7.65
C GLU A 477 -16.61 -38.39 -6.97
N VAL A 478 -16.54 -38.03 -5.69
CA VAL A 478 -15.30 -38.10 -4.90
C VAL A 478 -14.81 -39.54 -4.82
N LEU A 479 -15.70 -40.49 -4.53
CA LEU A 479 -15.36 -41.92 -4.47
C LEU A 479 -14.88 -42.45 -5.83
N LEU A 480 -15.52 -42.03 -6.94
CA LEU A 480 -15.10 -42.37 -8.29
C LEU A 480 -13.67 -41.87 -8.58
N LYS A 481 -13.37 -40.61 -8.25
CA LYS A 481 -12.04 -40.05 -8.42
C LYS A 481 -10.99 -40.74 -7.56
N ALA A 482 -11.32 -41.05 -6.31
CA ALA A 482 -10.43 -41.78 -5.41
C ALA A 482 -10.12 -43.19 -5.90
N ARG A 483 -11.12 -43.90 -6.46
CA ARG A 483 -10.94 -45.22 -7.10
C ARG A 483 -10.10 -45.15 -8.37
N GLN A 484 -10.34 -44.14 -9.21
CA GLN A 484 -9.52 -43.88 -10.39
C GLN A 484 -8.07 -43.69 -10.02
N LEU A 485 -7.76 -42.79 -9.09
CA LEU A 485 -6.39 -42.56 -8.62
C LEU A 485 -5.73 -43.84 -8.08
N LYS A 486 -6.47 -44.63 -7.28
CA LYS A 486 -5.97 -45.91 -6.77
C LYS A 486 -5.61 -46.87 -7.90
N ASN A 487 -6.42 -46.96 -8.94
CA ASN A 487 -6.15 -47.81 -10.10
C ASN A 487 -4.99 -47.27 -10.92
N ASP A 488 -4.94 -45.97 -11.19
CA ASP A 488 -3.85 -45.32 -11.93
C ASP A 488 -2.49 -45.56 -11.27
N ILE A 489 -2.41 -45.51 -9.91
CA ILE A 489 -1.18 -45.82 -9.17
C ILE A 489 -0.87 -47.33 -9.22
N THR A 490 -1.87 -48.19 -9.12
CA THR A 490 -1.69 -49.64 -9.26
C THR A 490 -1.21 -50.02 -10.67
N ASP A 491 -1.73 -49.35 -11.70
CA ASP A 491 -1.38 -49.59 -13.12
C ASP A 491 0.05 -49.11 -13.47
N LEU A 492 0.69 -48.27 -12.63
CA LEU A 492 2.09 -47.95 -12.76
C LEU A 492 2.98 -49.22 -12.63
N GLY A 493 2.47 -50.26 -12.00
CA GLY A 493 3.19 -51.55 -11.86
C GLY A 493 4.50 -51.46 -11.08
N LEU A 494 4.68 -50.45 -10.21
CA LEU A 494 5.88 -50.24 -9.43
C LEU A 494 6.08 -51.45 -8.49
N LYS A 495 7.14 -52.20 -8.69
CA LYS A 495 7.44 -53.46 -7.99
C LYS A 495 7.64 -53.25 -6.50
N HIS A 496 6.88 -53.94 -5.65
CA HIS A 496 7.04 -53.91 -4.19
C HIS A 496 6.87 -55.33 -3.60
N GLU A 497 7.91 -56.18 -3.78
CA GLU A 497 7.87 -57.58 -3.36
C GLU A 497 7.74 -57.77 -1.85
N TYR A 498 8.09 -56.77 -1.06
CA TYR A 498 8.05 -56.80 0.40
C TYR A 498 6.73 -56.24 0.99
N SER A 499 5.82 -55.79 0.15
CA SER A 499 4.49 -55.34 0.59
C SER A 499 3.60 -56.57 0.89
N LYS A 500 2.86 -56.47 2.01
CA LYS A 500 1.87 -57.49 2.39
C LYS A 500 0.51 -57.30 1.73
N SER A 501 0.26 -56.15 1.06
CA SER A 501 -0.99 -55.88 0.38
C SER A 501 -1.04 -56.36 -1.06
N ALA A 502 0.05 -56.17 -1.82
CA ALA A 502 0.19 -56.62 -3.22
C ALA A 502 1.70 -56.57 -3.60
N PRO A 503 2.16 -57.35 -4.63
CA PRO A 503 3.57 -57.33 -5.06
C PRO A 503 3.98 -56.05 -5.80
N ILE A 504 3.14 -55.03 -5.75
CA ILE A 504 3.30 -53.69 -6.35
C ILE A 504 2.97 -52.63 -5.34
N VAL A 505 3.38 -51.37 -5.62
CA VAL A 505 3.01 -50.19 -4.83
C VAL A 505 1.49 -49.98 -4.86
N THR A 506 0.91 -49.83 -3.68
CA THR A 506 -0.50 -49.53 -3.48
C THR A 506 -0.65 -48.35 -2.54
N ILE A 507 -1.84 -47.72 -2.51
CA ILE A 507 -2.17 -46.61 -1.65
C ILE A 507 -3.41 -46.90 -0.81
N SER A 508 -3.43 -46.34 0.38
CA SER A 508 -4.63 -46.28 1.22
C SER A 508 -5.13 -44.83 1.29
N GLN A 509 -6.44 -44.65 1.30
CA GLN A 509 -7.06 -43.32 1.35
C GLN A 509 -8.09 -43.24 2.46
N GLY A 510 -8.10 -42.12 3.21
CA GLY A 510 -9.16 -41.77 4.15
C GLY A 510 -9.80 -40.47 3.72
N ILE A 511 -11.13 -40.40 3.61
CA ILE A 511 -11.87 -39.27 3.03
C ILE A 511 -12.99 -38.85 3.98
N CYS A 512 -13.02 -37.57 4.33
CA CYS A 512 -14.13 -36.92 5.01
C CYS A 512 -14.84 -35.96 4.06
N ILE A 513 -16.17 -36.04 3.94
CA ILE A 513 -16.98 -35.18 3.08
C ILE A 513 -18.21 -34.66 3.81
N ALA A 514 -18.49 -33.34 3.72
CA ALA A 514 -19.74 -32.72 4.15
C ALA A 514 -19.94 -31.37 3.47
N VAL A 515 -21.12 -30.79 3.54
CA VAL A 515 -21.31 -29.36 3.29
C VAL A 515 -20.87 -28.62 4.54
N PRO A 516 -19.90 -27.66 4.45
CA PRO A 516 -19.40 -26.91 5.60
C PRO A 516 -20.51 -26.13 6.31
N SER A 517 -20.37 -25.93 7.62
CA SER A 517 -21.25 -25.11 8.45
C SER A 517 -20.42 -24.08 9.24
N GLU A 518 -21.05 -23.06 9.83
CA GLU A 518 -20.38 -22.02 10.63
C GLU A 518 -19.47 -22.54 11.75
N VAL A 519 -19.74 -23.75 12.24
CA VAL A 519 -19.01 -24.37 13.37
C VAL A 519 -17.84 -25.23 12.89
N ASN A 520 -17.82 -25.66 11.61
CA ASN A 520 -16.79 -26.55 11.10
C ASN A 520 -15.52 -25.81 10.70
N ARG A 521 -14.37 -26.42 10.96
CA ARG A 521 -13.06 -25.95 10.52
C ARG A 521 -12.41 -27.00 9.62
N GLY A 522 -11.50 -26.59 8.75
CA GLY A 522 -10.75 -27.50 7.88
C GLY A 522 -10.04 -28.63 8.64
N TRP A 523 -9.59 -28.37 9.87
CA TRP A 523 -9.01 -29.38 10.75
C TRP A 523 -9.97 -30.50 11.16
N ASP A 524 -11.27 -30.26 11.24
CA ASP A 524 -12.26 -31.28 11.59
C ASP A 524 -12.35 -32.32 10.48
N PHE A 525 -12.36 -31.87 9.20
CA PHE A 525 -12.33 -32.74 8.04
C PHE A 525 -11.03 -33.54 7.95
N LEU A 526 -9.89 -32.88 8.16
CA LEU A 526 -8.58 -33.51 8.11
C LEU A 526 -8.45 -34.61 9.19
N HIS A 527 -8.85 -34.29 10.42
CA HIS A 527 -8.79 -35.24 11.53
C HIS A 527 -9.66 -36.49 11.31
N LEU A 528 -10.87 -36.32 10.76
CA LEU A 528 -11.72 -37.47 10.44
C LEU A 528 -11.20 -38.25 9.23
N ALA A 529 -10.66 -37.60 8.22
CA ALA A 529 -10.00 -38.27 7.11
C ALA A 529 -8.82 -39.14 7.59
N ASP A 530 -8.00 -38.64 8.52
CA ASP A 530 -6.91 -39.40 9.14
C ASP A 530 -7.41 -40.61 9.91
N ASN A 531 -8.46 -40.46 10.70
CA ASN A 531 -9.09 -41.57 11.39
C ASN A 531 -9.60 -42.67 10.41
N TYR A 532 -10.21 -42.28 9.29
CA TYR A 532 -10.63 -43.23 8.28
C TYR A 532 -9.47 -43.92 7.59
N LEU A 533 -8.39 -43.21 7.29
CA LEU A 533 -7.15 -43.80 6.77
C LEU A 533 -6.55 -44.81 7.76
N TYR A 534 -6.52 -44.49 9.04
CA TYR A 534 -6.03 -45.37 10.08
C TYR A 534 -6.83 -46.69 10.13
N HIS A 535 -8.19 -46.62 10.02
CA HIS A 535 -9.03 -47.80 9.97
C HIS A 535 -8.79 -48.65 8.72
N VAL A 536 -8.61 -48.03 7.54
CA VAL A 536 -8.22 -48.70 6.30
C VAL A 536 -6.89 -49.45 6.45
N LYS A 537 -5.85 -48.76 6.97
CA LYS A 537 -4.53 -49.35 7.18
C LYS A 537 -4.52 -50.54 8.15
N ARG A 538 -5.42 -50.52 9.17
CA ARG A 538 -5.56 -51.65 10.11
C ARG A 538 -6.32 -52.83 9.56
N LYS A 539 -7.32 -52.60 8.69
CA LYS A 539 -8.24 -53.65 8.21
C LYS A 539 -7.70 -54.38 6.98
N CYS A 540 -7.28 -53.69 5.95
CA CYS A 540 -6.97 -54.30 4.66
C CYS A 540 -5.88 -53.64 3.84
N ARG A 541 -5.59 -52.31 4.05
CA ARG A 541 -4.78 -51.50 3.13
C ARG A 541 -5.29 -51.56 1.68
N ASN A 542 -4.65 -50.86 0.75
CA ASN A 542 -5.06 -50.78 -0.66
C ASN A 542 -6.57 -50.54 -0.83
N ALA A 543 -7.11 -49.64 -0.04
CA ALA A 543 -8.55 -49.41 0.06
C ALA A 543 -8.86 -47.93 0.37
N ILE A 544 -10.13 -47.57 0.29
CA ILE A 544 -10.67 -46.24 0.49
C ILE A 544 -11.66 -46.24 1.63
N GLY A 545 -11.43 -45.49 2.67
CA GLY A 545 -12.40 -45.23 3.73
C GLY A 545 -13.05 -43.85 3.51
N ILE A 546 -14.37 -43.80 3.40
CA ILE A 546 -15.09 -42.54 3.22
C ILE A 546 -16.25 -42.43 4.20
N GLY A 547 -16.37 -41.27 4.84
CA GLY A 547 -17.41 -40.97 5.79
C GLY A 547 -17.85 -39.52 5.80
N ASP A 548 -18.96 -39.26 6.50
CA ASP A 548 -19.54 -37.91 6.69
C ASP A 548 -19.11 -37.31 8.02
N LEU A 549 -18.94 -36.00 8.06
CA LEU A 549 -18.55 -35.23 9.26
C LEU A 549 -19.61 -35.36 10.39
N LYS A 550 -20.88 -35.54 10.03
CA LYS A 550 -22.03 -35.61 10.98
C LYS A 550 -22.32 -37.02 11.50
N LYS A 551 -21.86 -38.04 10.79
CA LYS A 551 -22.06 -39.44 11.13
C LYS A 551 -20.69 -40.08 11.35
N MET A 552 -20.36 -40.49 12.57
CA MET A 552 -19.12 -41.24 12.85
C MET A 552 -19.05 -42.62 12.15
N GLU A 553 -19.94 -42.89 11.23
CA GLU A 553 -19.99 -44.12 10.42
C GLU A 553 -19.21 -43.90 9.11
N HIS A 554 -18.26 -44.77 8.86
CA HIS A 554 -17.50 -44.81 7.60
C HIS A 554 -17.70 -46.13 6.87
N THR A 555 -17.62 -46.07 5.54
CA THR A 555 -17.67 -47.28 4.69
C THR A 555 -16.27 -47.46 4.10
N ILE A 556 -15.77 -48.71 4.10
CA ILE A 556 -14.47 -49.06 3.50
C ILE A 556 -14.77 -49.78 2.17
N PHE A 557 -14.12 -49.30 1.09
CA PHE A 557 -14.24 -49.83 -0.27
C PHE A 557 -12.90 -50.36 -0.80
#